data_4c5c8d3aaa5686c35b38ad35ad5d9802
#
_entry.id   4c5c8d3aaa5686c35b38ad35ad5d9802
#
_cell.length_a   1.000
_cell.length_b   1.000
_cell.length_c   1.000
_cell.angle_alpha   90.00
_cell.angle_beta   90.00
_cell.angle_gamma   90.00
#
_symmetry.space_group_name_H-M   'P 1'
#
loop_
_entity.id
_entity.type
_entity.pdbx_description
1 polymer ?
#
loop_
_entity_poly.entity_id
_entity_poly.type
_entity_poly.pdbx_seq_one_letter_code
_entity_poly.pdbx_strand_id
1 'polypeptide(L)'
;MSIQIYKPNKTNSGFAFSFYMGENLKDKIPSLFINAISQHSWDDKRKIGSFSGSKSDPEKNISIKFNHFECGSIISAINNRFEWNTYHAYEDNKTQIKLSPWDKVITNTKINSKTKESYEEKTTIPAFGIVITRNGNQVFKIPLEPGEIECIKILCKSIISKYCDVTSSANRNQEKSKDNISSDYEF
;
A
#
# COMPACT_ATOMS: atom_id res chain seq x y z
N MET A 1 13.10 0.37 1.95
CA MET A 1 12.18 1.53 1.94
C MET A 1 10.88 1.11 2.61
N SER A 2 10.37 1.91 3.55
CA SER A 2 9.09 1.67 4.23
C SER A 2 8.32 2.99 4.30
N ILE A 3 7.01 2.92 4.04
CA ILE A 3 6.08 4.05 4.10
C ILE A 3 5.10 3.74 5.21
N GLN A 4 4.90 4.66 6.15
CA GLN A 4 3.97 4.51 7.25
C GLN A 4 2.95 5.65 7.21
N ILE A 5 1.67 5.30 7.24
CA ILE A 5 0.55 6.24 7.18
C ILE A 5 -0.33 6.01 8.41
N TYR A 6 -0.54 7.06 9.18
CA TYR A 6 -1.34 7.04 10.41
C TYR A 6 -2.52 7.99 10.27
N LYS A 7 -3.73 7.48 10.41
CA LYS A 7 -4.97 8.27 10.38
C LYS A 7 -5.81 7.97 11.65
N PRO A 8 -5.31 8.35 12.84
CA PRO A 8 -6.05 8.18 14.08
C PRO A 8 -7.22 9.16 14.18
N ASN A 9 -8.21 8.80 14.99
CA ASN A 9 -9.34 9.68 15.29
C ASN A 9 -9.87 9.47 16.72
N LYS A 10 -10.73 10.41 17.17
CA LYS A 10 -11.29 10.42 18.52
C LYS A 10 -12.21 9.23 18.82
N THR A 11 -12.79 8.60 17.81
CA THR A 11 -13.73 7.49 17.94
C THR A 11 -13.06 6.13 17.97
N ASN A 12 -11.72 6.07 18.04
CA ASN A 12 -10.91 4.85 17.99
C ASN A 12 -11.17 3.97 16.75
N SER A 13 -11.68 4.56 15.68
CA SER A 13 -11.93 3.88 14.40
C SER A 13 -10.88 4.18 13.33
N GLY A 14 -9.75 4.77 13.75
CA GLY A 14 -8.61 5.05 12.88
C GLY A 14 -7.79 3.83 12.55
N PHE A 15 -6.92 3.96 11.54
CA PHE A 15 -6.03 2.89 11.09
C PHE A 15 -4.61 3.41 10.87
N ALA A 16 -3.64 2.50 11.01
CA ALA A 16 -2.27 2.69 10.55
C ALA A 16 -1.94 1.64 9.49
N PHE A 17 -1.32 2.08 8.40
CA PHE A 17 -0.85 1.20 7.33
C PHE A 17 0.65 1.36 7.15
N SER A 18 1.34 0.24 6.96
CA SER A 18 2.76 0.21 6.57
C SER A 18 2.88 -0.48 5.23
N PHE A 19 3.59 0.15 4.31
CA PHE A 19 3.92 -0.40 3.00
C PHE A 19 5.43 -0.58 2.92
N TYR A 20 5.91 -1.77 2.61
CA TYR A 20 7.34 -2.01 2.49
C TYR A 20 7.65 -3.13 1.49
N MET A 21 8.86 -3.07 0.95
CA MET A 21 9.40 -4.14 0.13
C MET A 21 10.02 -5.20 1.04
N GLY A 22 9.58 -6.43 0.88
CA GLY A 22 10.20 -7.61 1.45
C GLY A 22 10.63 -8.58 0.36
N GLU A 23 11.43 -9.56 0.72
CA GLU A 23 11.95 -10.58 -0.19
C GLU A 23 11.65 -11.98 0.35
N ASN A 24 11.40 -12.92 -0.55
CA ASN A 24 11.39 -14.32 -0.20
C ASN A 24 12.83 -14.77 0.09
N LEU A 25 13.02 -15.49 1.20
CA LEU A 25 14.36 -15.95 1.62
C LEU A 25 15.01 -16.90 0.61
N LYS A 26 14.22 -17.69 -0.11
CA LYS A 26 14.71 -18.73 -1.02
C LYS A 26 15.15 -18.17 -2.38
N ASP A 27 14.32 -17.40 -3.03
CA ASP A 27 14.48 -16.95 -4.42
C ASP A 27 14.78 -15.46 -4.54
N LYS A 28 14.81 -14.74 -3.40
CA LYS A 28 15.05 -13.29 -3.35
C LYS A 28 14.05 -12.46 -4.14
N ILE A 29 12.91 -13.04 -4.51
CA ILE A 29 11.86 -12.33 -5.25
C ILE A 29 11.26 -11.23 -4.38
N PRO A 30 11.33 -9.96 -4.84
CA PRO A 30 10.76 -8.84 -4.12
C PRO A 30 9.23 -8.85 -4.19
N SER A 31 8.61 -8.40 -3.11
CA SER A 31 7.15 -8.30 -2.98
C SER A 31 6.79 -7.06 -2.17
N LEU A 32 5.61 -6.50 -2.41
CA LEU A 32 5.04 -5.48 -1.57
C LEU A 32 4.32 -6.14 -0.38
N PHE A 33 4.65 -5.71 0.82
CA PHE A 33 3.89 -6.06 2.02
C PHE A 33 3.10 -4.85 2.49
N ILE A 34 1.84 -5.08 2.83
CA ILE A 34 0.96 -4.10 3.47
C ILE A 34 0.56 -4.66 4.83
N ASN A 35 0.96 -3.98 5.90
CA ASN A 35 0.46 -4.25 7.24
C ASN A 35 -0.55 -3.18 7.61
N ALA A 36 -1.75 -3.57 8.03
CA ALA A 36 -2.77 -2.67 8.53
C ALA A 36 -3.11 -3.01 9.98
N ILE A 37 -3.27 -1.97 10.80
CA ILE A 37 -3.56 -2.09 12.23
C ILE A 37 -4.66 -1.11 12.59
N SER A 38 -5.68 -1.59 13.32
CA SER A 38 -6.73 -0.74 13.91
C SER A 38 -6.20 0.06 15.09
N GLN A 39 -6.72 1.26 15.27
CA GLN A 39 -6.41 2.09 16.42
C GLN A 39 -6.83 1.40 17.72
N HIS A 40 -5.96 1.45 18.72
CA HIS A 40 -6.21 0.87 20.05
C HIS A 40 -6.88 1.86 20.98
N SER A 41 -6.37 3.10 21.05
CA SER A 41 -6.86 4.12 21.97
C SER A 41 -6.63 5.53 21.46
N TRP A 42 -7.27 6.50 22.10
CA TRP A 42 -7.13 7.93 21.86
C TRP A 42 -6.86 8.67 23.17
N ASP A 43 -5.85 9.53 23.18
CA ASP A 43 -5.58 10.44 24.29
C ASP A 43 -6.19 11.82 23.98
N ASP A 44 -7.27 12.17 24.66
CA ASP A 44 -7.97 13.43 24.45
C ASP A 44 -7.16 14.68 24.84
N LYS A 45 -6.24 14.56 25.79
CA LYS A 45 -5.41 15.67 26.25
C LYS A 45 -4.31 15.98 25.22
N ARG A 46 -3.64 14.94 24.72
CA ARG A 46 -2.54 15.07 23.77
C ARG A 46 -2.99 15.06 22.32
N LYS A 47 -4.25 14.72 22.03
CA LYS A 47 -4.80 14.53 20.67
C LYS A 47 -4.02 13.51 19.85
N ILE A 48 -3.64 12.39 20.47
CA ILE A 48 -2.81 11.33 19.87
C ILE A 48 -3.54 10.00 19.95
N GLY A 49 -3.55 9.25 18.82
CA GLY A 49 -4.00 7.87 18.77
C GLY A 49 -2.85 6.88 18.99
N SER A 50 -3.12 5.78 19.68
CA SER A 50 -2.18 4.66 19.87
C SER A 50 -2.61 3.44 19.07
N PHE A 51 -1.64 2.70 18.52
CA PHE A 51 -1.82 1.46 17.77
C PHE A 51 -1.10 0.27 18.41
N SER A 52 -0.26 0.52 19.42
CA SER A 52 0.61 -0.51 20.01
C SER A 52 -0.15 -1.67 20.62
N GLY A 53 -1.28 -1.42 21.32
CA GLY A 53 -2.09 -2.46 21.92
C GLY A 53 -2.85 -3.36 20.94
N SER A 54 -2.91 -2.97 19.65
CA SER A 54 -3.56 -3.78 18.60
C SER A 54 -2.59 -4.71 17.85
N LYS A 55 -1.28 -4.62 18.09
CA LYS A 55 -0.28 -5.40 17.35
C LYS A 55 -0.36 -6.90 17.58
N SER A 56 -0.69 -7.32 18.81
CA SER A 56 -0.79 -8.72 19.19
C SER A 56 -2.18 -9.32 19.01
N ASP A 57 -3.17 -8.49 18.63
CA ASP A 57 -4.55 -8.91 18.46
C ASP A 57 -4.80 -9.25 16.98
N PRO A 58 -4.97 -10.53 16.60
CA PRO A 58 -5.17 -10.93 15.20
C PRO A 58 -6.45 -10.35 14.59
N GLU A 59 -7.44 -9.95 15.41
CA GLU A 59 -8.66 -9.30 14.94
C GLU A 59 -8.42 -7.82 14.56
N LYS A 60 -7.32 -7.22 15.05
CA LYS A 60 -6.99 -5.79 14.88
C LYS A 60 -5.80 -5.53 13.98
N ASN A 61 -5.22 -6.58 13.42
CA ASN A 61 -4.12 -6.42 12.47
C ASN A 61 -4.22 -7.41 11.31
N ILE A 62 -3.62 -7.06 10.19
CA ILE A 62 -3.51 -7.90 9.01
C ILE A 62 -2.21 -7.61 8.27
N SER A 63 -1.60 -8.65 7.71
CA SER A 63 -0.47 -8.55 6.79
C SER A 63 -0.84 -9.19 5.46
N ILE A 64 -0.58 -8.48 4.36
CA ILE A 64 -0.86 -8.94 3.00
C ILE A 64 0.38 -8.78 2.16
N LYS A 65 0.63 -9.78 1.29
CA LYS A 65 1.73 -9.78 0.33
C LYS A 65 1.17 -9.63 -1.08
N PHE A 66 1.71 -8.69 -1.84
CA PHE A 66 1.43 -8.49 -3.26
C PHE A 66 2.66 -8.83 -4.09
N ASN A 67 2.45 -9.44 -5.23
CA ASN A 67 3.48 -9.70 -6.21
C ASN A 67 3.72 -8.47 -7.12
N HIS A 68 4.70 -8.58 -8.03
CA HIS A 68 5.06 -7.50 -8.95
C HIS A 68 3.96 -7.17 -9.97
N PHE A 69 3.11 -8.13 -10.39
CA PHE A 69 1.96 -7.86 -11.26
C PHE A 69 0.89 -7.03 -10.56
N GLU A 70 0.61 -7.33 -9.29
CA GLU A 70 -0.31 -6.54 -8.48
C GLU A 70 0.24 -5.13 -8.22
N CYS A 71 1.56 -4.98 -8.04
CA CYS A 71 2.19 -3.66 -8.01
C CYS A 71 1.96 -2.88 -9.31
N GLY A 72 2.07 -3.53 -10.47
CA GLY A 72 1.75 -2.96 -11.78
C GLY A 72 0.29 -2.52 -11.88
N SER A 73 -0.63 -3.35 -11.41
CA SER A 73 -2.06 -3.06 -11.39
C SER A 73 -2.40 -1.86 -10.48
N ILE A 74 -1.77 -1.77 -9.31
CA ILE A 74 -1.91 -0.61 -8.41
C ILE A 74 -1.45 0.67 -9.10
N ILE A 75 -0.28 0.66 -9.77
CA ILE A 75 0.21 1.83 -10.52
C ILE A 75 -0.76 2.21 -11.63
N SER A 76 -1.28 1.23 -12.39
CA SER A 76 -2.24 1.45 -13.48
C SER A 76 -3.54 2.06 -12.96
N ALA A 77 -4.09 1.53 -11.86
CA ALA A 77 -5.30 2.03 -11.24
C ALA A 77 -5.14 3.49 -10.79
N ILE A 78 -4.03 3.81 -10.16
CA ILE A 78 -3.72 5.18 -9.71
C ILE A 78 -3.59 6.14 -10.89
N ASN A 79 -2.82 5.77 -11.92
CA ASN A 79 -2.57 6.65 -13.07
C ASN A 79 -3.83 6.96 -13.89
N ASN A 80 -4.72 5.97 -14.03
CA ASN A 80 -5.92 6.06 -14.85
C ASN A 80 -7.20 6.32 -14.02
N ARG A 81 -7.08 6.49 -12.71
CA ARG A 81 -8.17 6.77 -11.78
C ARG A 81 -9.35 5.81 -11.89
N PHE A 82 -9.08 4.51 -11.92
CA PHE A 82 -10.13 3.48 -11.83
C PHE A 82 -10.05 2.69 -10.52
N GLU A 83 -11.15 2.06 -10.17
CA GLU A 83 -11.22 1.13 -9.05
C GLU A 83 -10.53 -0.18 -9.43
N TRP A 84 -9.58 -0.60 -8.59
CA TRP A 84 -8.94 -1.91 -8.70
C TRP A 84 -9.26 -2.74 -7.46
N ASN A 85 -9.51 -4.02 -7.67
CA ASN A 85 -9.68 -4.96 -6.59
C ASN A 85 -8.97 -6.28 -6.90
N THR A 86 -8.57 -6.98 -5.83
CA THR A 86 -7.97 -8.30 -5.89
C THR A 86 -8.45 -9.13 -4.70
N TYR A 87 -8.25 -10.44 -4.81
CA TYR A 87 -8.69 -11.40 -3.82
C TYR A 87 -7.56 -12.37 -3.49
N HIS A 88 -7.26 -12.50 -2.21
CA HIS A 88 -6.29 -13.46 -1.70
C HIS A 88 -7.00 -14.50 -0.84
N ALA A 89 -6.68 -15.77 -1.08
CA ALA A 89 -7.10 -16.88 -0.24
C ALA A 89 -5.85 -17.60 0.26
N TYR A 90 -5.74 -17.76 1.56
CA TYR A 90 -4.68 -18.51 2.21
C TYR A 90 -5.26 -19.23 3.43
N GLU A 91 -5.17 -20.57 3.45
CA GLU A 91 -5.85 -21.41 4.43
C GLU A 91 -7.35 -21.07 4.49
N ASP A 92 -7.89 -20.82 5.68
CA ASP A 92 -9.29 -20.44 5.88
C ASP A 92 -9.55 -18.93 5.73
N ASN A 93 -8.51 -18.14 5.46
CA ASN A 93 -8.64 -16.69 5.33
C ASN A 93 -8.92 -16.27 3.89
N LYS A 94 -9.99 -15.50 3.74
CA LYS A 94 -10.42 -14.88 2.47
C LYS A 94 -10.30 -13.37 2.61
N THR A 95 -9.41 -12.77 1.82
CA THR A 95 -9.13 -11.34 1.92
C THR A 95 -9.41 -10.66 0.58
N GLN A 96 -10.33 -9.71 0.60
CA GLN A 96 -10.60 -8.81 -0.51
C GLN A 96 -9.87 -7.50 -0.28
N ILE A 97 -9.18 -7.01 -1.29
CA ILE A 97 -8.47 -5.74 -1.26
C ILE A 97 -9.04 -4.86 -2.38
N LYS A 98 -9.39 -3.63 -2.03
CA LYS A 98 -9.96 -2.66 -2.95
C LYS A 98 -9.20 -1.35 -2.86
N LEU A 99 -8.77 -0.82 -4.01
CA LEU A 99 -8.21 0.51 -4.18
C LEU A 99 -9.18 1.32 -5.03
N SER A 100 -9.75 2.39 -4.47
CA SER A 100 -10.77 3.20 -5.14
C SER A 100 -10.37 4.68 -5.19
N PRO A 101 -10.56 5.35 -6.34
CA PRO A 101 -10.42 6.81 -6.41
C PRO A 101 -11.52 7.50 -5.61
N TRP A 102 -11.18 8.63 -5.01
CA TRP A 102 -12.12 9.57 -4.40
C TRP A 102 -11.59 10.98 -4.51
N ASP A 103 -12.43 11.96 -4.22
CA ASP A 103 -12.06 13.35 -4.27
C ASP A 103 -12.10 13.97 -2.88
N LYS A 104 -10.94 14.44 -2.40
CA LYS A 104 -10.83 15.15 -1.14
C LYS A 104 -11.21 16.61 -1.37
N VAL A 105 -12.27 17.06 -0.71
CA VAL A 105 -12.67 18.47 -0.72
C VAL A 105 -11.95 19.22 0.39
N ILE A 106 -11.22 20.27 0.03
CA ILE A 106 -10.59 21.21 0.96
C ILE A 106 -11.38 22.51 0.91
N THR A 107 -11.85 22.99 2.06
CA THR A 107 -12.51 24.28 2.19
C THR A 107 -11.53 25.27 2.80
N ASN A 108 -11.24 26.34 2.08
CA ASN A 108 -10.41 27.45 2.52
C ASN A 108 -11.28 28.70 2.70
N THR A 109 -11.19 29.34 3.88
CA THR A 109 -11.82 30.61 4.09
C THR A 109 -10.92 31.72 3.52
N LYS A 110 -11.44 32.50 2.56
CA LYS A 110 -10.79 33.66 1.97
C LYS A 110 -11.54 34.94 2.35
N ILE A 111 -10.82 36.07 2.39
CA ILE A 111 -11.38 37.37 2.63
C ILE A 111 -11.38 38.16 1.31
N ASN A 112 -12.53 38.65 0.90
CA ASN A 112 -12.64 39.54 -0.22
C ASN A 112 -11.92 40.85 0.10
N SER A 113 -10.93 41.23 -0.68
CA SER A 113 -10.10 42.42 -0.43
C SER A 113 -10.90 43.75 -0.50
N LYS A 114 -11.99 43.78 -1.28
CA LYS A 114 -12.84 44.95 -1.48
C LYS A 114 -13.96 45.07 -0.43
N THR A 115 -14.73 43.99 -0.22
CA THR A 115 -15.88 44.00 0.69
C THR A 115 -15.53 43.67 2.14
N LYS A 116 -14.32 43.09 2.38
CA LYS A 116 -13.88 42.59 3.70
C LYS A 116 -14.72 41.41 4.22
N GLU A 117 -15.61 40.86 3.40
CA GLU A 117 -16.41 39.68 3.74
C GLU A 117 -15.62 38.42 3.56
N SER A 118 -15.84 37.46 4.45
CA SER A 118 -15.26 36.11 4.31
C SER A 118 -16.13 35.22 3.43
N TYR A 119 -15.52 34.45 2.56
CA TYR A 119 -16.20 33.43 1.75
C TYR A 119 -15.43 32.14 1.76
N GLU A 120 -16.12 31.02 1.55
CA GLU A 120 -15.52 29.68 1.44
C GLU A 120 -15.20 29.38 -0.01
N GLU A 121 -13.95 28.98 -0.25
CA GLU A 121 -13.51 28.43 -1.53
C GLU A 121 -13.26 26.92 -1.35
N LYS A 122 -13.94 26.11 -2.15
CA LYS A 122 -13.78 24.64 -2.16
C LYS A 122 -12.88 24.23 -3.31
N THR A 123 -11.80 23.50 -2.97
CA THR A 123 -10.89 22.91 -3.96
C THR A 123 -10.96 21.41 -3.82
N THR A 124 -11.05 20.70 -4.96
CA THR A 124 -11.08 19.25 -5.00
C THR A 124 -9.69 18.72 -5.37
N ILE A 125 -9.18 17.79 -4.58
CA ILE A 125 -7.88 17.16 -4.79
C ILE A 125 -8.09 15.67 -5.03
N PRO A 126 -7.54 15.09 -6.13
CA PRO A 126 -7.58 13.66 -6.39
C PRO A 126 -6.92 12.85 -5.29
N ALA A 127 -7.61 11.87 -4.75
CA ALA A 127 -7.14 10.97 -3.70
C ALA A 127 -7.54 9.52 -3.99
N PHE A 128 -7.12 8.58 -3.15
CA PHE A 128 -7.49 7.17 -3.20
C PHE A 128 -7.83 6.65 -1.81
N GLY A 129 -8.64 5.61 -1.73
CA GLY A 129 -8.87 4.85 -0.52
C GLY A 129 -8.46 3.40 -0.70
N ILE A 130 -7.80 2.81 0.31
CA ILE A 130 -7.59 1.37 0.39
C ILE A 130 -8.55 0.81 1.41
N VAL A 131 -9.26 -0.25 1.03
CA VAL A 131 -10.10 -1.07 1.91
C VAL A 131 -9.65 -2.52 1.81
N ILE A 132 -9.38 -3.12 2.95
CA ILE A 132 -9.02 -4.52 3.09
C ILE A 132 -10.09 -5.18 3.94
N THR A 133 -10.74 -6.21 3.42
CA THR A 133 -11.79 -6.95 4.13
C THR A 133 -11.36 -8.41 4.25
N ARG A 134 -11.15 -8.90 5.49
CA ARG A 134 -10.85 -10.29 5.77
C ARG A 134 -12.10 -11.00 6.28
N ASN A 135 -12.41 -12.16 5.71
CA ASN A 135 -13.53 -13.03 6.07
C ASN A 135 -14.90 -12.33 6.11
N GLY A 136 -15.05 -11.27 5.29
CA GLY A 136 -16.29 -10.52 5.15
C GLY A 136 -16.65 -9.56 6.30
N ASN A 137 -15.95 -9.61 7.43
CA ASN A 137 -16.30 -8.85 8.64
C ASN A 137 -15.18 -7.98 9.21
N GLN A 138 -13.91 -8.33 9.03
CA GLN A 138 -12.79 -7.53 9.50
C GLN A 138 -12.39 -6.52 8.43
N VAL A 139 -12.62 -5.24 8.68
CA VAL A 139 -12.39 -4.17 7.71
C VAL A 139 -11.30 -3.23 8.18
N PHE A 140 -10.25 -3.09 7.37
CA PHE A 140 -9.18 -2.10 7.53
C PHE A 140 -9.27 -1.11 6.36
N LYS A 141 -9.30 0.18 6.64
CA LYS A 141 -9.46 1.20 5.60
C LYS A 141 -8.61 2.44 5.88
N ILE A 142 -8.05 3.03 4.84
CA ILE A 142 -7.29 4.26 4.98
C ILE A 142 -7.47 5.14 3.75
N PRO A 143 -7.73 6.44 3.92
CA PRO A 143 -7.66 7.41 2.85
C PRO A 143 -6.18 7.73 2.56
N LEU A 144 -5.83 7.80 1.28
CA LEU A 144 -4.51 8.14 0.78
C LEU A 144 -4.52 9.51 0.13
N GLU A 145 -3.67 10.40 0.61
CA GLU A 145 -3.48 11.73 0.04
C GLU A 145 -2.51 11.69 -1.17
N PRO A 146 -2.49 12.72 -2.03
CA PRO A 146 -1.68 12.71 -3.26
C PRO A 146 -0.20 12.37 -3.02
N GLY A 147 0.44 12.93 -1.99
CA GLY A 147 1.84 12.64 -1.66
C GLY A 147 2.05 11.21 -1.20
N GLU A 148 1.12 10.64 -0.41
CA GLU A 148 1.15 9.25 0.03
C GLU A 148 1.02 8.29 -1.18
N ILE A 149 0.16 8.63 -2.13
CA ILE A 149 -0.05 7.88 -3.38
C ILE A 149 1.23 7.85 -4.21
N GLU A 150 1.91 8.98 -4.41
CA GLU A 150 3.16 9.02 -5.16
C GLU A 150 4.26 8.18 -4.49
N CYS A 151 4.38 8.21 -3.18
CA CYS A 151 5.31 7.34 -2.45
C CYS A 151 5.01 5.85 -2.67
N ILE A 152 3.74 5.45 -2.63
CA ILE A 152 3.33 4.06 -2.89
C ILE A 152 3.65 3.66 -4.34
N LYS A 153 3.41 4.52 -5.32
CA LYS A 153 3.79 4.28 -6.73
C LYS A 153 5.30 4.07 -6.89
N ILE A 154 6.12 4.89 -6.24
CA ILE A 154 7.58 4.75 -6.27
C ILE A 154 8.00 3.41 -5.66
N LEU A 155 7.42 3.01 -4.54
CA LEU A 155 7.69 1.72 -3.92
C LEU A 155 7.32 0.56 -4.85
N CYS A 156 6.14 0.58 -5.47
CA CYS A 156 5.71 -0.42 -6.44
C CYS A 156 6.65 -0.51 -7.65
N LYS A 157 7.08 0.64 -8.21
CA LYS A 157 8.06 0.69 -9.31
C LYS A 157 9.39 0.07 -8.91
N SER A 158 9.88 0.35 -7.70
CA SER A 158 11.13 -0.22 -7.17
C SER A 158 11.06 -1.74 -7.04
N ILE A 159 9.90 -2.28 -6.63
CA ILE A 159 9.67 -3.73 -6.55
C ILE A 159 9.71 -4.37 -7.93
N ILE A 160 9.03 -3.78 -8.91
CA ILE A 160 9.02 -4.27 -10.30
C ILE A 160 10.43 -4.24 -10.90
N SER A 161 11.16 -3.14 -10.73
CA SER A 161 12.55 -3.02 -11.22
C SER A 161 13.44 -4.11 -10.62
N LYS A 162 13.39 -4.27 -9.30
CA LYS A 162 14.20 -5.29 -8.61
C LYS A 162 13.81 -6.72 -9.00
N TYR A 163 12.54 -6.99 -9.26
CA TYR A 163 12.08 -8.27 -9.79
C TYR A 163 12.73 -8.58 -11.16
N CYS A 164 12.75 -7.60 -12.07
CA CYS A 164 13.38 -7.75 -13.38
C CYS A 164 14.89 -8.02 -13.26
N ASP A 165 15.59 -7.35 -12.34
CA ASP A 165 17.02 -7.54 -12.12
C ASP A 165 17.34 -8.95 -11.60
N VAL A 166 16.57 -9.45 -10.62
CA VAL A 166 16.74 -10.78 -10.04
C VAL A 166 16.50 -11.88 -11.08
N THR A 167 15.42 -11.78 -11.86
CA THR A 167 15.06 -12.76 -12.88
C THR A 167 16.04 -12.77 -14.06
N SER A 168 16.51 -11.60 -14.50
CA SER A 168 17.52 -11.48 -15.55
C SER A 168 18.88 -12.08 -15.14
N SER A 169 19.25 -11.94 -13.86
CA SER A 169 20.49 -12.52 -13.33
C SER A 169 20.39 -14.03 -13.21
N ALA A 170 19.24 -14.57 -12.82
CA ALA A 170 19.00 -16.01 -12.74
C ALA A 170 19.10 -16.68 -14.13
N ASN A 171 18.52 -16.08 -15.16
CA ASN A 171 18.57 -16.59 -16.54
C ASN A 171 20.01 -16.63 -17.09
N ARG A 172 20.80 -15.57 -16.86
CA ARG A 172 22.21 -15.53 -17.27
C ARG A 172 23.08 -16.63 -16.62
N ASN A 173 22.79 -16.97 -15.38
CA ASN A 173 23.50 -18.04 -14.68
C ASN A 173 23.12 -19.44 -15.21
N GLN A 174 21.87 -19.63 -15.63
CA GLN A 174 21.43 -20.88 -16.25
C GLN A 174 22.03 -21.10 -17.65
N GLU A 175 22.18 -20.03 -18.45
CA GLU A 175 22.83 -20.10 -19.76
C GLU A 175 24.31 -20.47 -19.62
N LYS A 176 25.06 -19.81 -18.73
CA LYS A 176 26.47 -20.14 -18.47
C LYS A 176 26.70 -21.56 -17.98
N SER A 177 25.76 -22.14 -17.22
CA SER A 177 25.87 -23.52 -16.75
C SER A 177 25.62 -24.53 -17.88
N LYS A 178 24.82 -24.20 -18.89
CA LYS A 178 24.60 -25.06 -20.08
C LYS A 178 25.80 -25.04 -21.01
N ASP A 179 26.42 -23.86 -21.21
CA ASP A 179 27.63 -23.76 -22.08
C ASP A 179 28.83 -24.51 -21.51
N ASN A 180 28.98 -24.52 -20.17
CA ASN A 180 30.05 -25.31 -19.52
C ASN A 180 29.85 -26.82 -19.61
N ILE A 181 28.61 -27.31 -19.72
CA ILE A 181 28.33 -28.76 -19.86
C ILE A 181 28.54 -29.20 -21.30
N SER A 182 28.35 -28.33 -22.30
CA SER A 182 28.56 -28.68 -23.72
C SER A 182 30.03 -28.72 -24.12
N SER A 183 30.93 -28.05 -23.38
CA SER A 183 32.38 -28.07 -23.65
C SER A 183 33.11 -29.33 -23.14
N ASP A 184 32.48 -30.14 -22.29
CA ASP A 184 33.07 -31.36 -21.71
C ASP A 184 32.80 -32.64 -22.56
N TYR A 185 32.20 -32.51 -23.73
CA TYR A 185 31.87 -33.66 -24.63
C TYR A 185 32.53 -33.59 -26.02
N GLU A 186 33.59 -32.78 -26.21
CA GLU A 186 34.44 -32.90 -27.40
C GLU A 186 35.69 -33.74 -27.10
N PHE A 187 35.57 -35.08 -27.33
CA PHE A 187 36.68 -36.01 -27.55
C PHE A 187 36.37 -36.86 -28.77
#